data_088bbddffeb8be03cb0eac7f06a38ef4
#
_entry.id   088bbddffeb8be03cb0eac7f06a38ef4
#
_cell.length_a   1.000
_cell.length_b   1.000
_cell.length_c   1.000
_cell.angle_alpha   90.00
_cell.angle_beta   90.00
_cell.angle_gamma   90.00
#
_symmetry.space_group_name_H-M   'P 1'
#
loop_
_entity.id
_entity.type
_entity.pdbx_description
1 polymer ?
#
loop_
_entity_poly.entity_id
_entity_poly.type
_entity_poly.pdbx_seq_one_letter_code
_entity_poly.pdbx_strand_id
1 'polypeptide(L)'
;MLNYAVIIQYLTQQLNIPNVRIAEWLNLDPSIISNIKNNKRKMQKDISYDVFYRDVFCQAEIGTDFQSVHSLYTYLQDKDCSNEVIDMAYSHYKEHRSVENAETFLLTLLKEVKYEKDAVSSKSASKSTHRSPSDAIAFEPFHNPIQNNTFFGRQDMFEKIRSVLCSLGTCIIYGIGGLGKSYCSLKYAAEYEDSYTQIQQIIFTGDIKNTILKIKFTGLDESHFSEDEKFEKRLSILASYGEDTLLIIDNMDTHPADRENYVRLKELPIHILFTSRETDLDSEKFLLPIHPLSKQEQLQLFMHYGRFTIPEDEYGDYFKIFNMVEGHTLLLELIAKTMTAETLTPEEMTDILYSPEYDDISKVVIEKDNTYQQEKMNNFISKLFDTSNLTDVQKEILMNLSLTSISGIRQRLFKQFLDYNNSDINALIRQSWIIQNRPNGPASSQIHLHPVIKAAVINNTEPSLEKCSVFINKIIEFLKAASADVIEDSMSNDLCDVLANAGLMFKYTSEHLGLMYDIALILWRSLMYHESYSYLTKGL
;
A
#
# COMPACT_ATOMS: atom_id res chain seq x y z
N MET A 1 30.10 15.57 16.88
CA MET A 1 29.10 14.75 16.13
C MET A 1 28.66 15.52 14.89
N LEU A 2 28.75 14.92 13.72
CA LEU A 2 28.43 15.54 12.44
C LEU A 2 26.90 15.74 12.32
N ASN A 3 26.48 16.97 12.03
CA ASN A 3 25.10 17.34 11.72
C ASN A 3 25.07 18.43 10.64
N TYR A 4 23.90 18.72 10.06
CA TYR A 4 23.77 19.74 9.02
C TYR A 4 24.15 21.15 9.47
N ALA A 5 24.05 21.47 10.76
CA ALA A 5 24.48 22.77 11.27
C ALA A 5 25.97 23.01 11.04
N VAL A 6 26.83 22.00 11.26
CA VAL A 6 28.27 22.05 11.03
C VAL A 6 28.59 22.27 9.55
N ILE A 7 27.87 21.57 8.65
CA ILE A 7 28.04 21.72 7.20
C ILE A 7 27.61 23.13 6.75
N ILE A 8 26.45 23.63 7.21
CA ILE A 8 25.98 24.98 6.89
C ILE A 8 26.92 26.04 7.47
N GLN A 9 27.50 25.82 8.64
CA GLN A 9 28.52 26.69 9.20
C GLN A 9 29.76 26.72 8.30
N TYR A 10 30.23 25.59 7.79
CA TYR A 10 31.32 25.54 6.83
C TYR A 10 31.01 26.35 5.57
N LEU A 11 29.86 26.14 4.94
CA LEU A 11 29.42 26.85 3.74
C LEU A 11 29.39 28.38 3.96
N THR A 12 28.86 28.80 5.12
CA THR A 12 28.68 30.24 5.40
C THR A 12 29.93 30.93 5.92
N GLN A 13 30.78 30.24 6.67
CA GLN A 13 31.96 30.87 7.34
C GLN A 13 33.26 30.69 6.54
N GLN A 14 33.43 29.56 5.87
CA GLN A 14 34.65 29.28 5.10
C GLN A 14 34.50 29.65 3.62
N LEU A 15 33.32 29.38 3.03
CA LEU A 15 33.06 29.68 1.63
C LEU A 15 32.31 31.00 1.42
N ASN A 16 31.94 31.71 2.51
CA ASN A 16 31.20 32.98 2.47
C ASN A 16 29.85 32.90 1.69
N ILE A 17 29.21 31.73 1.66
CA ILE A 17 27.93 31.55 1.00
C ILE A 17 26.79 32.03 1.92
N PRO A 18 25.99 33.05 1.52
CA PRO A 18 24.92 33.57 2.37
C PRO A 18 23.82 32.54 2.65
N ASN A 19 23.19 32.61 3.84
CA ASN A 19 22.05 31.74 4.20
C ASN A 19 20.93 31.81 3.16
N VAL A 20 20.69 33.00 2.57
CA VAL A 20 19.68 33.19 1.51
C VAL A 20 19.98 32.31 0.30
N ARG A 21 21.24 32.21 -0.09
CA ARG A 21 21.66 31.43 -1.25
C ARG A 21 21.48 29.93 -1.02
N ILE A 22 21.84 29.44 0.18
CA ILE A 22 21.63 28.03 0.56
C ILE A 22 20.11 27.72 0.63
N ALA A 23 19.33 28.66 1.11
CA ALA A 23 17.87 28.54 1.16
C ALA A 23 17.25 28.48 -0.24
N GLU A 24 17.72 29.32 -1.18
CA GLU A 24 17.30 29.26 -2.59
C GLU A 24 17.59 27.88 -3.21
N TRP A 25 18.78 27.32 -2.99
CA TRP A 25 19.17 26.03 -3.52
C TRP A 25 18.32 24.87 -2.98
N LEU A 26 17.91 24.96 -1.72
CA LEU A 26 17.09 23.93 -1.05
C LEU A 26 15.59 24.24 -1.10
N ASN A 27 15.19 25.32 -1.78
CA ASN A 27 13.81 25.82 -1.81
C ASN A 27 13.19 26.00 -0.41
N LEU A 28 13.96 26.58 0.52
CA LEU A 28 13.59 26.84 1.91
C LEU A 28 13.54 28.33 2.21
N ASP A 29 12.86 28.69 3.31
CA ASP A 29 12.95 30.04 3.85
C ASP A 29 14.33 30.29 4.48
N PRO A 30 14.99 31.47 4.24
CA PRO A 30 16.29 31.79 4.81
C PRO A 30 16.35 31.73 6.34
N SER A 31 15.23 31.97 7.02
CA SER A 31 15.14 31.83 8.48
C SER A 31 15.33 30.41 8.95
N ILE A 32 14.90 29.43 8.14
CA ILE A 32 15.10 28.00 8.41
C ILE A 32 16.59 27.67 8.41
N ILE A 33 17.32 28.09 7.37
CA ILE A 33 18.77 27.87 7.28
C ILE A 33 19.50 28.53 8.46
N SER A 34 19.12 29.77 8.84
CA SER A 34 19.66 30.43 10.00
C SER A 34 19.40 29.67 11.31
N ASN A 35 18.22 29.12 11.47
CA ASN A 35 17.85 28.33 12.64
C ASN A 35 18.62 27.01 12.70
N ILE A 36 18.79 26.31 11.56
CA ILE A 36 19.58 25.07 11.48
C ILE A 36 21.06 25.37 11.80
N LYS A 37 21.64 26.39 11.18
CA LYS A 37 23.03 26.82 11.42
C LYS A 37 23.32 27.06 12.91
N ASN A 38 22.35 27.59 13.65
CA ASN A 38 22.45 27.89 15.06
C ASN A 38 21.95 26.79 15.98
N ASN A 39 21.73 25.57 15.48
CA ASN A 39 21.17 24.44 16.21
C ASN A 39 19.81 24.70 16.90
N LYS A 40 19.04 25.69 16.43
CA LYS A 40 17.70 26.01 16.92
C LYS A 40 16.61 25.21 16.23
N ARG A 41 16.93 24.64 15.06
CA ARG A 41 16.06 23.78 14.25
C ARG A 41 16.92 22.73 13.58
N LYS A 42 16.38 21.53 13.40
CA LYS A 42 17.01 20.47 12.61
C LYS A 42 16.72 20.66 11.13
N MET A 43 17.59 20.12 10.26
CA MET A 43 17.29 20.02 8.83
C MET A 43 16.02 19.18 8.66
N GLN A 44 15.16 19.59 7.76
CA GLN A 44 13.95 18.83 7.42
C GLN A 44 14.37 17.45 6.88
N LYS A 45 13.71 16.39 7.31
CA LYS A 45 14.00 15.01 6.88
C LYS A 45 13.84 14.80 5.37
N ASP A 46 13.11 15.70 4.71
CA ASP A 46 12.81 15.66 3.28
C ASP A 46 13.99 16.03 2.39
N ILE A 47 15.02 16.64 2.98
CA ILE A 47 16.27 16.92 2.28
C ILE A 47 17.16 15.71 2.45
N SER A 48 17.02 14.74 1.53
CA SER A 48 17.89 13.56 1.49
C SER A 48 19.34 13.99 1.26
N TYR A 49 20.28 13.12 1.63
CA TYR A 49 21.71 13.36 1.40
C TYR A 49 22.03 13.58 -0.09
N ASP A 50 21.30 12.93 -1.01
CA ASP A 50 21.45 13.09 -2.46
C ASP A 50 20.98 14.48 -2.93
N VAL A 51 19.84 14.96 -2.39
CA VAL A 51 19.34 16.32 -2.67
C VAL A 51 20.32 17.34 -2.16
N PHE A 52 20.83 17.18 -0.93
CA PHE A 52 21.80 18.11 -0.38
C PHE A 52 23.13 18.09 -1.17
N TYR A 53 23.58 16.95 -1.63
CA TYR A 53 24.74 16.84 -2.50
C TYR A 53 24.53 17.59 -3.82
N ARG A 54 23.46 17.26 -4.55
CA ARG A 54 23.16 17.84 -5.86
C ARG A 54 22.87 19.34 -5.77
N ASP A 55 22.06 19.77 -4.83
CA ASP A 55 21.52 21.13 -4.79
C ASP A 55 22.39 22.09 -3.95
N VAL A 56 23.26 21.59 -3.08
CA VAL A 56 24.15 22.42 -2.27
C VAL A 56 25.61 22.21 -2.61
N PHE A 57 26.14 20.98 -2.53
CA PHE A 57 27.56 20.75 -2.75
C PHE A 57 27.97 20.99 -4.21
N CYS A 58 27.19 20.53 -5.18
CA CYS A 58 27.47 20.82 -6.59
C CYS A 58 27.34 22.30 -6.91
N GLN A 59 26.37 23.03 -6.35
CA GLN A 59 26.22 24.48 -6.55
C GLN A 59 27.30 25.30 -5.83
N ALA A 60 27.83 24.77 -4.73
CA ALA A 60 28.96 25.34 -4.02
C ALA A 60 30.33 24.93 -4.61
N GLU A 61 30.33 24.21 -5.72
CA GLU A 61 31.51 23.67 -6.40
C GLU A 61 32.41 22.79 -5.50
N ILE A 62 31.85 22.21 -4.43
CA ILE A 62 32.56 21.27 -3.55
C ILE A 62 32.65 19.93 -4.26
N GLY A 63 33.86 19.41 -4.43
CA GLY A 63 34.14 18.16 -5.14
C GLY A 63 34.66 18.35 -6.56
N THR A 64 34.71 19.59 -7.07
CA THR A 64 35.29 19.89 -8.40
C THR A 64 36.82 19.80 -8.41
N ASP A 65 37.44 20.03 -7.25
CA ASP A 65 38.88 19.91 -7.08
C ASP A 65 39.26 19.33 -5.71
N PHE A 66 40.55 18.97 -5.58
CA PHE A 66 41.08 18.40 -4.34
C PHE A 66 41.01 19.42 -3.18
N GLN A 67 41.20 20.67 -3.44
CA GLN A 67 41.30 21.69 -2.40
C GLN A 67 39.94 21.92 -1.72
N SER A 68 38.87 21.91 -2.47
CA SER A 68 37.50 22.08 -1.95
C SER A 68 37.11 20.92 -1.00
N VAL A 69 37.41 19.68 -1.39
CA VAL A 69 37.16 18.50 -0.57
C VAL A 69 38.08 18.45 0.66
N HIS A 70 39.35 18.79 0.48
CA HIS A 70 40.32 18.81 1.56
C HIS A 70 40.00 19.89 2.61
N SER A 71 39.57 21.06 2.18
CA SER A 71 39.14 22.14 3.06
C SER A 71 37.95 21.75 3.92
N LEU A 72 36.93 21.11 3.33
CA LEU A 72 35.78 20.59 4.06
C LEU A 72 36.20 19.51 5.08
N TYR A 73 37.00 18.54 4.67
CA TYR A 73 37.47 17.48 5.57
C TYR A 73 38.27 18.04 6.75
N THR A 74 39.23 18.97 6.50
CA THR A 74 40.04 19.62 7.54
C THR A 74 39.15 20.39 8.53
N TYR A 75 38.14 21.10 8.03
CA TYR A 75 37.18 21.80 8.88
C TYR A 75 36.39 20.85 9.79
N LEU A 76 36.00 19.68 9.28
CA LEU A 76 35.31 18.66 10.09
C LEU A 76 36.21 18.04 11.15
N GLN A 77 37.50 17.83 10.86
CA GLN A 77 38.49 17.38 11.81
C GLN A 77 38.69 18.43 12.94
N ASP A 78 38.82 19.71 12.61
CA ASP A 78 38.98 20.80 13.59
C ASP A 78 37.75 20.95 14.51
N LYS A 79 36.58 20.47 14.07
CA LYS A 79 35.33 20.50 14.84
C LYS A 79 35.04 19.20 15.59
N ASP A 80 35.96 18.22 15.58
CA ASP A 80 35.75 16.89 16.17
C ASP A 80 34.47 16.17 15.60
N CYS A 81 34.18 16.41 14.31
CA CYS A 81 32.99 15.91 13.61
C CYS A 81 33.31 14.80 12.60
N SER A 82 34.54 14.28 12.56
CA SER A 82 34.90 13.13 11.76
C SER A 82 34.73 11.82 12.54
N ASN A 83 34.67 10.69 11.81
CA ASN A 83 34.66 9.34 12.37
C ASN A 83 35.47 8.39 11.45
N GLU A 84 35.68 7.15 11.87
CA GLU A 84 36.45 6.16 11.12
C GLU A 84 35.96 5.97 9.68
N VAL A 85 34.65 6.01 9.43
CA VAL A 85 34.03 5.84 8.10
C VAL A 85 34.41 7.02 7.18
N ILE A 86 34.28 8.24 7.69
CA ILE A 86 34.62 9.47 6.97
C ILE A 86 36.13 9.52 6.71
N ASP A 87 36.95 9.14 7.70
CA ASP A 87 38.42 9.15 7.59
C ASP A 87 38.91 8.12 6.57
N MET A 88 38.31 6.92 6.54
CA MET A 88 38.59 5.91 5.52
C MET A 88 38.18 6.36 4.11
N ALA A 89 36.98 6.92 3.97
CA ALA A 89 36.51 7.42 2.69
C ALA A 89 37.37 8.58 2.17
N TYR A 90 37.81 9.48 3.06
CA TYR A 90 38.72 10.56 2.69
C TYR A 90 40.11 10.03 2.31
N SER A 91 40.66 9.04 3.03
CA SER A 91 41.93 8.42 2.72
C SER A 91 41.94 7.79 1.32
N HIS A 92 40.86 7.07 0.98
CA HIS A 92 40.67 6.53 -0.36
C HIS A 92 40.62 7.62 -1.44
N TYR A 93 39.86 8.70 -1.21
CA TYR A 93 39.80 9.84 -2.12
C TYR A 93 41.18 10.52 -2.28
N LYS A 94 41.93 10.66 -1.20
CA LYS A 94 43.26 11.27 -1.21
C LYS A 94 44.27 10.53 -2.05
N GLU A 95 44.18 9.17 -2.08
CA GLU A 95 45.03 8.30 -2.87
C GLU A 95 44.62 8.29 -4.36
N HIS A 96 43.32 8.34 -4.62
CA HIS A 96 42.73 8.21 -5.96
C HIS A 96 41.86 9.43 -6.29
N ARG A 97 42.51 10.54 -6.58
CA ARG A 97 41.87 11.86 -6.81
C ARG A 97 41.11 11.91 -8.15
N SER A 98 39.86 11.49 -8.16
CA SER A 98 38.94 11.62 -9.29
C SER A 98 37.66 12.32 -8.85
N VAL A 99 36.90 12.89 -9.79
CA VAL A 99 35.58 13.50 -9.51
C VAL A 99 34.64 12.45 -8.93
N GLU A 100 34.66 11.23 -9.45
CA GLU A 100 33.83 10.12 -9.00
C GLU A 100 34.16 9.72 -7.54
N ASN A 101 35.44 9.71 -7.16
CA ASN A 101 35.86 9.44 -5.79
C ASN A 101 35.55 10.61 -4.84
N ALA A 102 35.56 11.85 -5.33
CA ALA A 102 35.11 13.02 -4.58
C ALA A 102 33.60 12.92 -4.27
N GLU A 103 32.78 12.59 -5.25
CA GLU A 103 31.36 12.33 -5.09
C GLU A 103 31.09 11.24 -4.07
N THR A 104 31.77 10.09 -4.21
CA THR A 104 31.66 8.96 -3.28
C THR A 104 32.01 9.37 -1.84
N PHE A 105 33.06 10.16 -1.63
CA PHE A 105 33.43 10.69 -0.32
C PHE A 105 32.34 11.62 0.23
N LEU A 106 31.86 12.59 -0.56
CA LEU A 106 30.87 13.56 -0.13
C LEU A 106 29.51 12.92 0.18
N LEU A 107 29.08 11.96 -0.59
CA LEU A 107 27.88 11.18 -0.30
C LEU A 107 28.02 10.32 0.96
N THR A 108 29.20 9.72 1.18
CA THR A 108 29.51 8.97 2.41
C THR A 108 29.46 9.90 3.63
N LEU A 109 30.04 11.08 3.51
CA LEU A 109 30.00 12.10 4.57
C LEU A 109 28.57 12.51 4.91
N LEU A 110 27.72 12.75 3.91
CA LEU A 110 26.32 13.14 4.13
C LEU A 110 25.49 12.01 4.74
N LYS A 111 25.77 10.75 4.42
CA LYS A 111 25.14 9.58 5.06
C LYS A 111 25.48 9.45 6.54
N GLU A 112 26.66 9.88 6.95
CA GLU A 112 27.10 9.90 8.35
C GLU A 112 26.53 11.08 9.16
N VAL A 113 25.81 12.01 8.52
CA VAL A 113 25.07 13.07 9.21
C VAL A 113 23.95 12.44 10.01
N LYS A 114 24.13 12.32 11.32
CA LYS A 114 23.12 11.78 12.21
C LYS A 114 21.99 12.78 12.39
N TYR A 115 20.78 12.38 12.03
CA TYR A 115 19.58 12.98 12.60
C TYR A 115 19.55 12.54 14.08
N GLU A 116 19.91 13.44 15.01
CA GLU A 116 19.80 13.13 16.43
C GLU A 116 18.34 12.76 16.74
N LYS A 117 18.11 11.54 17.21
CA LYS A 117 16.87 11.20 17.89
C LYS A 117 16.73 12.16 19.07
N ASP A 118 15.59 12.83 19.22
CA ASP A 118 15.35 13.81 20.26
C ASP A 118 15.74 13.27 21.63
N ALA A 119 16.87 13.73 22.14
CA ALA A 119 17.12 13.72 23.56
C ALA A 119 16.21 14.81 24.16
N VAL A 120 15.03 14.42 24.59
CA VAL A 120 14.13 15.28 25.37
C VAL A 120 14.92 15.82 26.54
N SER A 121 15.17 17.11 26.53
CA SER A 121 15.80 17.85 27.60
C SER A 121 15.02 17.65 28.90
N SER A 122 15.60 16.88 29.80
CA SER A 122 15.23 16.90 31.22
C SER A 122 15.66 18.23 31.83
N LYS A 123 14.75 19.19 31.95
CA LYS A 123 14.71 20.19 33.02
C LYS A 123 13.49 21.11 32.87
N SER A 124 12.39 20.72 33.46
CA SER A 124 11.57 21.55 34.34
C SER A 124 10.51 20.64 34.99
N ALA A 125 10.77 20.33 36.24
CA ALA A 125 9.88 19.57 37.09
C ALA A 125 8.65 20.41 37.46
N SER A 126 7.48 19.97 37.00
CA SER A 126 6.26 20.15 37.79
C SER A 126 5.50 18.83 37.79
N LYS A 127 5.23 18.37 38.98
CA LYS A 127 4.61 17.09 39.32
C LYS A 127 3.33 16.84 38.53
N SER A 128 3.31 15.78 37.72
CA SER A 128 2.09 15.04 37.42
C SER A 128 2.43 13.55 37.38
N THR A 129 1.68 12.82 38.13
CA THR A 129 1.60 11.39 38.42
C THR A 129 2.13 10.47 37.33
N HIS A 130 3.05 9.58 37.74
CA HIS A 130 3.53 8.43 36.96
C HIS A 130 2.37 7.60 36.41
N ARG A 131 2.22 7.59 35.04
CA ARG A 131 1.62 6.48 34.34
C ARG A 131 2.76 5.64 33.75
N SER A 132 2.70 4.35 33.97
CA SER A 132 3.62 3.34 33.44
C SER A 132 3.52 3.26 31.93
N PRO A 133 4.57 2.83 31.16
CA PRO A 133 4.59 2.75 29.71
C PRO A 133 3.56 1.81 29.05
N SER A 134 2.71 1.14 29.83
CA SER A 134 1.71 0.18 29.35
C SER A 134 0.34 0.77 28.97
N ASP A 135 0.13 2.10 29.11
CA ASP A 135 -1.20 2.72 28.93
C ASP A 135 -1.28 3.69 27.72
N ALA A 136 -0.33 3.68 26.80
CA ALA A 136 -0.42 4.50 25.59
C ALA A 136 -1.33 3.81 24.58
N ILE A 137 -2.43 4.48 24.18
CA ILE A 137 -3.27 4.03 23.07
C ILE A 137 -2.44 4.14 21.78
N ALA A 138 -2.31 3.02 21.06
CA ALA A 138 -1.56 2.93 19.80
C ALA A 138 -2.33 2.06 18.81
N PHE A 139 -1.97 2.11 17.53
CA PHE A 139 -2.47 1.12 16.57
C PHE A 139 -2.05 -0.29 16.98
N GLU A 140 -2.88 -1.28 16.66
CA GLU A 140 -2.41 -2.67 16.66
C GLU A 140 -1.21 -2.80 15.71
N PRO A 141 -0.22 -3.67 16.00
CA PRO A 141 0.96 -3.84 15.16
C PRO A 141 0.56 -4.15 13.71
N PHE A 142 1.00 -3.32 12.79
CA PHE A 142 0.76 -3.50 11.36
C PHE A 142 1.75 -4.53 10.80
N HIS A 143 1.22 -5.63 10.28
CA HIS A 143 2.01 -6.63 9.58
C HIS A 143 1.91 -6.37 8.08
N ASN A 144 2.94 -5.74 7.51
CA ASN A 144 2.99 -5.49 6.09
C ASN A 144 3.06 -6.82 5.30
N PRO A 145 2.07 -7.15 4.44
CA PRO A 145 2.04 -8.41 3.72
C PRO A 145 3.04 -8.48 2.56
N ILE A 146 3.69 -7.36 2.20
CA ILE A 146 4.60 -7.30 1.05
C ILE A 146 5.99 -7.79 1.46
N GLN A 147 6.40 -8.91 0.89
CA GLN A 147 7.78 -9.39 0.96
C GLN A 147 8.66 -8.62 -0.04
N ASN A 148 9.88 -8.27 0.37
CA ASN A 148 10.78 -7.35 -0.33
C ASN A 148 11.17 -7.73 -1.78
N ASN A 149 10.93 -8.96 -2.23
CA ASN A 149 11.50 -9.49 -3.46
C ASN A 149 10.56 -9.49 -4.69
N THR A 150 9.35 -8.95 -4.59
CA THR A 150 8.34 -9.03 -5.65
C THR A 150 7.82 -7.70 -6.16
N PHE A 151 8.49 -6.58 -5.85
CA PHE A 151 8.09 -5.26 -6.31
C PHE A 151 9.07 -4.74 -7.38
N PHE A 152 8.53 -4.26 -8.50
CA PHE A 152 9.31 -3.80 -9.64
C PHE A 152 9.05 -2.32 -9.91
N GLY A 153 10.15 -1.55 -10.02
CA GLY A 153 10.12 -0.15 -10.40
C GLY A 153 9.43 0.79 -9.40
N ARG A 154 8.97 1.93 -9.93
CA ARG A 154 8.20 2.96 -9.21
C ARG A 154 8.93 3.67 -8.07
N GLN A 155 10.25 3.70 -8.09
CA GLN A 155 11.01 4.41 -7.07
C GLN A 155 10.68 5.92 -7.07
N ASP A 156 10.53 6.50 -8.27
CA ASP A 156 10.08 7.88 -8.46
C ASP A 156 8.68 8.16 -7.88
N MET A 157 7.81 7.14 -7.86
CA MET A 157 6.47 7.24 -7.29
C MET A 157 6.51 7.38 -5.76
N PHE A 158 7.42 6.67 -5.09
CA PHE A 158 7.59 6.77 -3.64
C PHE A 158 8.07 8.16 -3.22
N GLU A 159 9.00 8.74 -3.97
CA GLU A 159 9.45 10.11 -3.73
C GLU A 159 8.32 11.12 -3.91
N LYS A 160 7.49 10.96 -4.94
CA LYS A 160 6.31 11.81 -5.17
C LYS A 160 5.28 11.68 -4.05
N ILE A 161 4.95 10.44 -3.63
CA ILE A 161 4.04 10.18 -2.49
C ILE A 161 4.57 10.91 -1.26
N ARG A 162 5.86 10.73 -0.95
CA ARG A 162 6.48 11.36 0.19
C ARG A 162 6.42 12.88 0.12
N SER A 163 6.75 13.46 -1.03
CA SER A 163 6.68 14.90 -1.24
C SER A 163 5.28 15.47 -1.00
N VAL A 164 4.25 14.80 -1.51
CA VAL A 164 2.85 15.20 -1.32
C VAL A 164 2.43 15.06 0.15
N LEU A 165 2.74 13.94 0.79
CA LEU A 165 2.42 13.71 2.20
C LEU A 165 3.10 14.72 3.12
N CYS A 166 4.40 14.97 2.95
CA CYS A 166 5.13 15.93 3.77
C CYS A 166 4.66 17.38 3.56
N SER A 167 4.15 17.73 2.39
CA SER A 167 3.70 19.10 2.11
C SER A 167 2.23 19.34 2.42
N LEU A 168 1.38 18.32 2.27
CA LEU A 168 -0.07 18.45 2.33
C LEU A 168 -0.75 17.53 3.36
N GLY A 169 -0.01 16.62 4.00
CA GLY A 169 -0.53 15.62 4.94
C GLY A 169 -1.34 14.49 4.28
N THR A 170 -1.86 14.71 3.07
CA THR A 170 -2.75 13.77 2.37
C THR A 170 -2.29 13.56 0.94
N CYS A 171 -2.26 12.29 0.48
CA CYS A 171 -1.99 11.89 -0.89
C CYS A 171 -3.01 10.86 -1.35
N ILE A 172 -3.46 10.93 -2.61
CA ILE A 172 -4.40 10.00 -3.22
C ILE A 172 -3.74 9.39 -4.45
N ILE A 173 -3.38 8.12 -4.40
CA ILE A 173 -2.90 7.36 -5.56
C ILE A 173 -4.13 6.89 -6.33
N TYR A 174 -4.25 7.31 -7.58
CA TYR A 174 -5.39 6.92 -8.40
C TYR A 174 -4.98 6.27 -9.74
N GLY A 175 -5.91 5.51 -10.31
CA GLY A 175 -5.73 4.81 -11.58
C GLY A 175 -6.57 3.55 -11.67
N ILE A 176 -6.58 2.92 -12.84
CA ILE A 176 -7.40 1.73 -13.10
C ILE A 176 -7.06 0.56 -12.18
N GLY A 177 -8.02 -0.36 -12.01
CA GLY A 177 -7.83 -1.59 -11.22
C GLY A 177 -6.65 -2.42 -11.74
N GLY A 178 -5.90 -3.08 -10.85
CA GLY A 178 -4.80 -3.97 -11.25
C GLY A 178 -3.48 -3.31 -11.63
N LEU A 179 -3.36 -1.99 -11.62
CA LEU A 179 -2.06 -1.29 -11.80
C LEU A 179 -1.15 -1.35 -10.57
N GLY A 180 -1.63 -1.90 -9.45
CA GLY A 180 -0.82 -2.08 -8.25
C GLY A 180 -0.84 -0.89 -7.28
N LYS A 181 -1.94 -0.11 -7.18
CA LYS A 181 -2.10 1.00 -6.22
C LYS A 181 -1.91 0.57 -4.77
N SER A 182 -2.69 -0.41 -4.33
CA SER A 182 -2.61 -0.96 -2.97
C SER A 182 -1.23 -1.55 -2.69
N TYR A 183 -0.62 -2.18 -3.69
CA TYR A 183 0.73 -2.72 -3.59
C TYR A 183 1.77 -1.60 -3.45
N CYS A 184 1.60 -0.50 -4.20
CA CYS A 184 2.45 0.67 -4.14
C CYS A 184 2.36 1.36 -2.75
N SER A 185 1.16 1.51 -2.18
CA SER A 185 0.97 2.11 -0.86
C SER A 185 1.61 1.28 0.26
N LEU A 186 1.49 -0.05 0.18
CA LEU A 186 2.12 -0.97 1.13
C LEU A 186 3.65 -1.01 0.99
N LYS A 187 4.15 -0.95 -0.25
CA LYS A 187 5.60 -0.89 -0.50
C LYS A 187 6.19 0.44 -0.05
N TYR A 188 5.47 1.54 -0.27
CA TYR A 188 5.83 2.84 0.31
C TYR A 188 5.94 2.77 1.83
N ALA A 189 4.95 2.15 2.51
CA ALA A 189 4.98 1.97 3.96
C ALA A 189 6.19 1.15 4.43
N ALA A 190 6.58 0.11 3.67
CA ALA A 190 7.76 -0.71 3.98
C ALA A 190 9.08 0.05 3.74
N GLU A 191 9.16 0.84 2.65
CA GLU A 191 10.36 1.59 2.30
C GLU A 191 10.66 2.73 3.29
N TYR A 192 9.59 3.32 3.84
CA TYR A 192 9.69 4.42 4.79
C TYR A 192 9.30 4.03 6.23
N GLU A 193 9.37 2.74 6.57
CA GLU A 193 9.01 2.21 7.89
C GLU A 193 9.73 2.95 9.03
N ASP A 194 11.03 3.21 8.88
CA ASP A 194 11.83 3.96 9.85
C ASP A 194 11.39 5.42 10.04
N SER A 195 10.60 5.97 9.13
CA SER A 195 10.08 7.34 9.21
C SER A 195 8.77 7.47 9.96
N TYR A 196 8.10 6.34 10.23
CA TYR A 196 6.82 6.30 10.90
C TYR A 196 6.90 5.51 12.20
N THR A 197 6.39 6.09 13.28
CA THR A 197 6.26 5.39 14.58
C THR A 197 5.05 4.47 14.59
N GLN A 198 4.03 4.79 13.79
CA GLN A 198 2.80 4.03 13.66
C GLN A 198 2.34 3.97 12.21
N ILE A 199 2.01 2.77 11.74
CA ILE A 199 1.44 2.54 10.40
C ILE A 199 0.17 1.72 10.58
N GLN A 200 -0.90 2.08 9.87
CA GLN A 200 -2.11 1.27 9.80
C GLN A 200 -2.69 1.31 8.40
N GLN A 201 -3.22 0.17 7.95
CA GLN A 201 -4.00 0.06 6.73
C GLN A 201 -5.43 -0.35 7.06
N ILE A 202 -6.39 0.34 6.46
CA ILE A 202 -7.81 0.01 6.51
C ILE A 202 -8.41 0.11 5.11
N ILE A 203 -9.53 -0.59 4.91
CA ILE A 203 -10.27 -0.55 3.65
C ILE A 203 -11.42 0.44 3.81
N PHE A 204 -11.63 1.28 2.80
CA PHE A 204 -12.74 2.21 2.75
C PHE A 204 -14.08 1.47 2.70
N THR A 205 -15.07 1.94 3.47
CA THR A 205 -16.38 1.29 3.62
C THR A 205 -17.56 2.12 3.11
N GLY A 206 -17.29 3.15 2.27
CA GLY A 206 -18.32 4.02 1.68
C GLY A 206 -18.47 5.37 2.39
N ASP A 207 -18.12 5.45 3.67
CA ASP A 207 -18.04 6.67 4.45
C ASP A 207 -16.85 6.68 5.40
N ILE A 208 -16.45 7.85 5.85
CA ILE A 208 -15.27 8.02 6.71
C ILE A 208 -15.53 7.55 8.14
N LYS A 209 -16.74 7.81 8.66
CA LYS A 209 -17.07 7.41 10.03
C LYS A 209 -16.91 5.89 10.20
N ASN A 210 -17.58 5.10 9.37
CA ASN A 210 -17.49 3.64 9.43
C ASN A 210 -16.09 3.14 9.11
N THR A 211 -15.38 3.81 8.21
CA THR A 211 -13.98 3.48 7.88
C THR A 211 -13.08 3.67 9.10
N ILE A 212 -13.15 4.79 9.81
CA ILE A 212 -12.36 5.06 11.02
C ILE A 212 -12.74 4.11 12.17
N LEU A 213 -14.00 3.69 12.23
CA LEU A 213 -14.45 2.69 13.21
C LEU A 213 -13.84 1.28 12.98
N LYS A 214 -13.21 1.02 11.84
CA LYS A 214 -12.45 -0.22 11.59
C LYS A 214 -11.00 -0.18 12.10
N ILE A 215 -10.48 1.00 12.47
CA ILE A 215 -9.12 1.09 13.03
C ILE A 215 -9.07 0.32 14.36
N LYS A 216 -8.09 -0.54 14.50
CA LYS A 216 -7.87 -1.28 15.73
C LYS A 216 -6.80 -0.58 16.58
N PHE A 217 -7.15 -0.33 17.84
CA PHE A 217 -6.26 0.27 18.82
C PHE A 217 -6.00 -0.68 19.99
N THR A 218 -4.76 -0.75 20.43
CA THR A 218 -4.39 -1.39 21.70
C THR A 218 -4.65 -0.44 22.85
N GLY A 219 -5.16 -0.95 23.97
CA GLY A 219 -5.39 -0.15 25.18
C GLY A 219 -6.62 0.78 25.13
N LEU A 220 -7.48 0.68 24.10
CA LEU A 220 -8.68 1.47 23.98
C LEU A 220 -9.92 0.69 24.42
N ASP A 221 -10.55 1.13 25.51
CA ASP A 221 -11.85 0.61 25.95
C ASP A 221 -12.97 1.55 25.44
N GLU A 222 -13.84 1.00 24.61
CA GLU A 222 -14.99 1.68 24.01
C GLU A 222 -16.32 0.96 24.30
N SER A 223 -16.34 0.02 25.23
CA SER A 223 -17.50 -0.86 25.49
C SER A 223 -18.79 -0.11 25.86
N HIS A 224 -18.66 1.12 26.36
CA HIS A 224 -19.78 1.94 26.85
C HIS A 224 -20.14 3.12 25.96
N PHE A 225 -19.48 3.27 24.78
CA PHE A 225 -19.68 4.40 23.90
C PHE A 225 -20.62 4.04 22.73
N SER A 226 -21.46 5.00 22.34
CA SER A 226 -22.17 4.95 21.07
C SER A 226 -21.20 5.04 19.88
N GLU A 227 -21.65 4.70 18.68
CA GLU A 227 -20.78 4.80 17.48
C GLU A 227 -20.28 6.22 17.20
N ASP A 228 -21.13 7.23 17.46
CA ASP A 228 -20.71 8.62 17.32
C ASP A 228 -19.63 9.00 18.35
N GLU A 229 -19.78 8.60 19.59
CA GLU A 229 -18.78 8.83 20.62
C GLU A 229 -17.47 8.07 20.35
N LYS A 230 -17.54 6.84 19.84
CA LYS A 230 -16.38 6.07 19.40
C LYS A 230 -15.65 6.81 18.27
N PHE A 231 -16.39 7.28 17.28
CA PHE A 231 -15.80 8.01 16.15
C PHE A 231 -15.09 9.28 16.62
N GLU A 232 -15.73 10.12 17.44
CA GLU A 232 -15.13 11.35 17.97
C GLU A 232 -13.89 11.05 18.81
N LYS A 233 -13.95 10.02 19.64
CA LYS A 233 -12.80 9.59 20.45
C LYS A 233 -11.64 9.13 19.58
N ARG A 234 -11.89 8.35 18.51
CA ARG A 234 -10.87 7.88 17.57
C ARG A 234 -10.27 9.03 16.76
N LEU A 235 -11.06 9.99 16.30
CA LEU A 235 -10.53 11.20 15.67
C LEU A 235 -9.65 12.00 16.64
N SER A 236 -10.06 12.12 17.92
CA SER A 236 -9.26 12.79 18.95
C SER A 236 -7.93 12.06 19.21
N ILE A 237 -7.91 10.73 19.18
CA ILE A 237 -6.68 9.93 19.29
C ILE A 237 -5.79 10.18 18.08
N LEU A 238 -6.33 10.11 16.86
CA LEU A 238 -5.59 10.39 15.63
C LEU A 238 -5.05 11.82 15.62
N ALA A 239 -5.82 12.80 16.11
CA ALA A 239 -5.38 14.19 16.24
C ALA A 239 -4.24 14.39 17.26
N SER A 240 -4.07 13.46 18.21
CA SER A 240 -2.97 13.48 19.17
C SER A 240 -1.67 12.90 18.64
N TYR A 241 -1.71 12.24 17.48
CA TYR A 241 -0.55 11.73 16.78
C TYR A 241 0.11 12.84 15.92
N GLY A 242 1.27 12.57 15.36
CA GLY A 242 2.03 13.50 14.53
C GLY A 242 2.24 12.98 13.10
N GLU A 243 2.99 13.74 12.31
CA GLU A 243 3.39 13.40 10.93
C GLU A 243 4.20 12.08 10.83
N ASP A 244 4.65 11.55 11.95
CA ASP A 244 5.28 10.23 12.08
C ASP A 244 4.25 9.08 12.18
N THR A 245 2.98 9.35 11.91
CA THR A 245 1.91 8.36 11.79
C THR A 245 1.41 8.29 10.34
N LEU A 246 1.35 7.09 9.78
CA LEU A 246 0.82 6.82 8.43
C LEU A 246 -0.48 6.01 8.51
N LEU A 247 -1.57 6.58 8.02
CA LEU A 247 -2.83 5.90 7.83
C LEU A 247 -3.05 5.66 6.33
N ILE A 248 -3.12 4.39 5.92
CA ILE A 248 -3.44 3.99 4.55
C ILE A 248 -4.92 3.62 4.50
N ILE A 249 -5.69 4.30 3.64
CA ILE A 249 -7.10 4.01 3.38
C ILE A 249 -7.21 3.51 1.94
N ASP A 250 -7.40 2.20 1.82
CA ASP A 250 -7.37 1.50 0.54
C ASP A 250 -8.77 1.40 -0.10
N ASN A 251 -8.81 1.44 -1.44
CA ASN A 251 -10.03 1.30 -2.25
C ASN A 251 -11.11 2.38 -2.01
N MET A 252 -10.75 3.66 -1.86
CA MET A 252 -11.72 4.76 -1.84
C MET A 252 -12.22 5.05 -3.26
N ASP A 253 -12.99 4.12 -3.82
CA ASP A 253 -13.46 4.14 -5.21
C ASP A 253 -14.77 4.93 -5.40
N THR A 254 -15.22 5.65 -4.40
CA THR A 254 -16.39 6.55 -4.45
C THR A 254 -16.15 7.74 -3.53
N HIS A 255 -16.83 8.86 -3.80
CA HIS A 255 -16.86 9.96 -2.85
C HIS A 255 -17.43 9.49 -1.52
N PRO A 256 -16.81 9.87 -0.38
CA PRO A 256 -17.36 9.56 0.93
C PRO A 256 -18.78 10.13 1.10
N ALA A 257 -19.68 9.31 1.61
CA ALA A 257 -21.07 9.74 1.87
C ALA A 257 -21.12 10.85 2.92
N ASP A 258 -20.17 10.85 3.87
CA ASP A 258 -20.00 11.85 4.94
C ASP A 258 -18.86 12.83 4.63
N ARG A 259 -19.01 13.67 3.62
CA ARG A 259 -17.97 14.60 3.14
C ARG A 259 -17.42 15.52 4.23
N GLU A 260 -18.21 15.88 5.22
CA GLU A 260 -17.74 16.69 6.35
C GLU A 260 -16.67 15.94 7.17
N ASN A 261 -16.87 14.67 7.45
CA ASN A 261 -15.91 13.84 8.14
C ASN A 261 -14.65 13.60 7.29
N TYR A 262 -14.78 13.55 5.96
CA TYR A 262 -13.61 13.48 5.06
C TYR A 262 -12.73 14.73 5.19
N VAL A 263 -13.34 15.93 5.26
CA VAL A 263 -12.60 17.18 5.48
C VAL A 263 -11.90 17.15 6.85
N ARG A 264 -12.62 16.80 7.91
CA ARG A 264 -12.07 16.68 9.27
C ARG A 264 -10.89 15.70 9.34
N LEU A 265 -11.00 14.57 8.66
CA LEU A 265 -9.92 13.58 8.60
C LEU A 265 -8.65 14.16 7.97
N LYS A 266 -8.79 14.90 6.86
CA LYS A 266 -7.65 15.52 6.16
C LYS A 266 -6.97 16.65 6.95
N GLU A 267 -7.65 17.24 7.92
CA GLU A 267 -7.10 18.28 8.81
C GLU A 267 -6.27 17.70 9.96
N LEU A 268 -6.23 16.37 10.10
CA LEU A 268 -5.43 15.72 11.14
C LEU A 268 -3.94 15.88 10.89
N PRO A 269 -3.11 16.02 11.93
CA PRO A 269 -1.66 16.20 11.81
C PRO A 269 -0.90 14.89 11.54
N ILE A 270 -1.50 14.00 10.76
CA ILE A 270 -0.94 12.69 10.38
C ILE A 270 -0.82 12.58 8.85
N HIS A 271 -0.02 11.67 8.36
CA HIS A 271 0.01 11.35 6.93
C HIS A 271 -1.10 10.37 6.56
N ILE A 272 -1.90 10.72 5.55
CA ILE A 272 -3.00 9.89 5.06
C ILE A 272 -2.78 9.58 3.58
N LEU A 273 -2.67 8.30 3.27
CA LEU A 273 -2.47 7.81 1.92
C LEU A 273 -3.71 7.04 1.45
N PHE A 274 -4.45 7.61 0.51
CA PHE A 274 -5.58 6.94 -0.11
C PHE A 274 -5.18 6.23 -1.40
N THR A 275 -5.85 5.12 -1.72
CA THR A 275 -5.85 4.55 -3.06
C THR A 275 -7.25 4.58 -3.66
N SER A 276 -7.37 4.86 -4.96
CA SER A 276 -8.66 4.99 -5.61
C SER A 276 -8.60 4.60 -7.09
N ARG A 277 -9.78 4.29 -7.66
CA ARG A 277 -9.98 4.24 -9.12
C ARG A 277 -10.52 5.55 -9.67
N GLU A 278 -11.15 6.35 -8.83
CA GLU A 278 -11.73 7.64 -9.23
C GLU A 278 -10.66 8.70 -9.42
N THR A 279 -10.85 9.55 -10.41
CA THR A 279 -9.90 10.58 -10.82
C THR A 279 -10.25 11.97 -10.28
N ASP A 280 -11.42 12.13 -9.65
CA ASP A 280 -11.99 13.43 -9.24
C ASP A 280 -12.37 13.48 -7.74
N LEU A 281 -11.83 12.59 -6.92
CA LEU A 281 -12.13 12.54 -5.49
C LEU A 281 -11.80 13.82 -4.74
N ASP A 282 -10.77 14.54 -5.18
CA ASP A 282 -10.28 15.76 -4.54
C ASP A 282 -9.59 16.68 -5.54
N SER A 283 -9.07 17.82 -5.09
CA SER A 283 -8.29 18.73 -5.93
C SER A 283 -6.99 18.08 -6.43
N GLU A 284 -6.56 18.45 -7.64
CA GLU A 284 -5.39 17.89 -8.33
C GLU A 284 -4.11 17.83 -7.48
N LYS A 285 -3.93 18.76 -6.55
CA LYS A 285 -2.73 18.82 -5.70
C LYS A 285 -2.55 17.61 -4.78
N PHE A 286 -3.64 16.88 -4.46
CA PHE A 286 -3.61 15.66 -3.65
C PHE A 286 -3.53 14.40 -4.51
N LEU A 287 -3.87 14.51 -5.81
CA LEU A 287 -4.02 13.39 -6.73
C LEU A 287 -2.68 13.04 -7.38
N LEU A 288 -2.31 11.76 -7.30
CA LEU A 288 -1.09 11.23 -7.89
C LEU A 288 -1.43 10.04 -8.81
N PRO A 289 -1.36 10.21 -10.13
CA PRO A 289 -1.68 9.13 -11.05
C PRO A 289 -0.64 8.01 -10.99
N ILE A 290 -1.12 6.76 -10.94
CA ILE A 290 -0.26 5.61 -11.13
C ILE A 290 -0.29 5.20 -12.61
N HIS A 291 0.89 5.16 -13.22
CA HIS A 291 1.05 4.77 -14.62
C HIS A 291 1.50 3.30 -14.74
N PRO A 292 1.33 2.67 -15.91
CA PRO A 292 1.98 1.40 -16.20
C PRO A 292 3.50 1.47 -15.94
N LEU A 293 4.10 0.33 -15.66
CA LEU A 293 5.56 0.20 -15.52
C LEU A 293 6.27 0.59 -16.83
N SER A 294 7.52 1.03 -16.75
CA SER A 294 8.37 1.19 -17.92
C SER A 294 8.58 -0.16 -18.63
N LYS A 295 8.93 -0.14 -19.92
CA LYS A 295 9.14 -1.37 -20.69
C LYS A 295 10.17 -2.31 -20.05
N GLN A 296 11.22 -1.75 -19.47
CA GLN A 296 12.24 -2.50 -18.76
C GLN A 296 11.68 -3.18 -17.50
N GLU A 297 10.90 -2.44 -16.72
CA GLU A 297 10.25 -2.96 -15.51
C GLU A 297 9.16 -3.99 -15.84
N GLN A 298 8.44 -3.79 -16.97
CA GLN A 298 7.49 -4.78 -17.49
C GLN A 298 8.19 -6.10 -17.83
N LEU A 299 9.35 -6.06 -18.49
CA LEU A 299 10.17 -7.24 -18.76
C LEU A 299 10.61 -7.93 -17.47
N GLN A 300 11.12 -7.18 -16.51
CA GLN A 300 11.55 -7.74 -15.22
C GLN A 300 10.40 -8.43 -14.50
N LEU A 301 9.24 -7.78 -14.43
CA LEU A 301 8.03 -8.34 -13.85
C LEU A 301 7.61 -9.62 -14.59
N PHE A 302 7.59 -9.57 -15.91
CA PHE A 302 7.16 -10.69 -16.76
C PHE A 302 8.06 -11.90 -16.61
N MET A 303 9.39 -11.72 -16.68
CA MET A 303 10.38 -12.77 -16.44
C MET A 303 10.29 -13.37 -15.03
N HIS A 304 10.05 -12.51 -14.02
CA HIS A 304 9.91 -12.98 -12.65
C HIS A 304 8.72 -13.92 -12.47
N TYR A 305 7.55 -13.51 -12.95
CA TYR A 305 6.32 -14.32 -12.79
C TYR A 305 6.26 -15.51 -13.74
N GLY A 306 6.81 -15.36 -14.93
CA GLY A 306 6.98 -16.45 -15.89
C GLY A 306 8.06 -17.45 -15.50
N ARG A 307 8.99 -17.08 -14.60
CA ARG A 307 10.14 -17.91 -14.17
C ARG A 307 11.03 -18.35 -15.34
N PHE A 308 11.15 -17.49 -16.35
CA PHE A 308 12.03 -17.69 -17.50
C PHE A 308 12.80 -16.41 -17.79
N THR A 309 13.86 -16.52 -18.58
CA THR A 309 14.63 -15.38 -19.11
C THR A 309 14.26 -15.18 -20.57
N ILE A 310 14.13 -13.94 -20.98
CA ILE A 310 13.84 -13.56 -22.37
C ILE A 310 15.16 -13.08 -22.98
N PRO A 311 15.64 -13.69 -24.08
CA PRO A 311 16.77 -13.17 -24.83
C PRO A 311 16.49 -11.76 -25.39
N GLU A 312 17.52 -10.92 -25.51
CA GLU A 312 17.33 -9.53 -25.96
C GLU A 312 16.76 -9.43 -27.39
N ASP A 313 17.10 -10.37 -28.25
CA ASP A 313 16.60 -10.48 -29.62
C ASP A 313 15.11 -10.83 -29.70
N GLU A 314 14.54 -11.41 -28.66
CA GLU A 314 13.11 -11.73 -28.55
C GLU A 314 12.27 -10.63 -27.88
N TYR A 315 12.87 -9.60 -27.28
CA TYR A 315 12.13 -8.54 -26.58
C TYR A 315 11.01 -7.93 -27.43
N GLY A 316 11.21 -7.83 -28.72
CA GLY A 316 10.25 -7.27 -29.66
C GLY A 316 8.89 -7.97 -29.64
N ASP A 317 8.89 -9.31 -29.53
CA ASP A 317 7.67 -10.11 -29.55
C ASP A 317 6.92 -9.99 -28.23
N TYR A 318 7.64 -9.99 -27.11
CA TYR A 318 7.02 -9.72 -25.81
C TYR A 318 6.50 -8.30 -25.68
N PHE A 319 7.16 -7.30 -26.26
CA PHE A 319 6.64 -5.93 -26.28
C PHE A 319 5.34 -5.78 -27.08
N LYS A 320 5.08 -6.63 -28.08
CA LYS A 320 3.78 -6.68 -28.74
C LYS A 320 2.70 -7.05 -27.74
N ILE A 321 2.90 -8.12 -26.95
CA ILE A 321 2.00 -8.55 -25.87
C ILE A 321 1.79 -7.43 -24.86
N PHE A 322 2.90 -6.79 -24.40
CA PHE A 322 2.82 -5.70 -23.41
C PHE A 322 2.03 -4.50 -23.92
N ASN A 323 2.15 -4.17 -25.21
CA ASN A 323 1.37 -3.10 -25.83
C ASN A 323 -0.11 -3.44 -25.93
N MET A 324 -0.46 -4.71 -26.22
CA MET A 324 -1.85 -5.15 -26.31
C MET A 324 -2.60 -5.00 -25.00
N VAL A 325 -1.90 -5.19 -23.87
CA VAL A 325 -2.46 -5.01 -22.52
C VAL A 325 -2.09 -3.65 -21.92
N GLU A 326 -1.58 -2.72 -22.71
CA GLU A 326 -1.20 -1.36 -22.31
C GLU A 326 -0.26 -1.34 -21.10
N GLY A 327 0.56 -2.37 -20.94
CA GLY A 327 1.46 -2.52 -19.80
C GLY A 327 0.77 -2.73 -18.44
N HIS A 328 -0.46 -3.19 -18.46
CA HIS A 328 -1.26 -3.42 -17.24
C HIS A 328 -0.62 -4.49 -16.36
N THR A 329 -0.15 -4.10 -15.18
CA THR A 329 0.73 -4.90 -14.31
C THR A 329 0.16 -6.29 -13.97
N LEU A 330 -1.12 -6.35 -13.58
CA LEU A 330 -1.76 -7.62 -13.26
C LEU A 330 -1.91 -8.53 -14.50
N LEU A 331 -2.26 -7.95 -15.65
CA LEU A 331 -2.41 -8.73 -16.89
C LEU A 331 -1.06 -9.30 -17.34
N LEU A 332 0.01 -8.52 -17.23
CA LEU A 332 1.36 -9.01 -17.52
C LEU A 332 1.77 -10.18 -16.62
N GLU A 333 1.48 -10.07 -15.32
CA GLU A 333 1.72 -11.18 -14.39
C GLU A 333 0.95 -12.45 -14.80
N LEU A 334 -0.32 -12.30 -15.11
CA LEU A 334 -1.19 -13.42 -15.46
C LEU A 334 -0.80 -14.05 -16.80
N ILE A 335 -0.52 -13.23 -17.82
CA ILE A 335 -0.04 -13.72 -19.12
C ILE A 335 1.28 -14.47 -18.96
N ALA A 336 2.23 -13.93 -18.21
CA ALA A 336 3.50 -14.60 -17.95
C ALA A 336 3.30 -15.99 -17.31
N LYS A 337 2.43 -16.09 -16.32
CA LYS A 337 2.10 -17.35 -15.65
C LYS A 337 1.36 -18.33 -16.56
N THR A 338 0.41 -17.83 -17.37
CA THR A 338 -0.33 -18.64 -18.34
C THR A 338 0.61 -19.20 -19.42
N MET A 339 1.49 -18.37 -19.98
CA MET A 339 2.48 -18.82 -20.97
C MET A 339 3.36 -19.94 -20.42
N THR A 340 3.76 -19.84 -19.15
CA THR A 340 4.56 -20.88 -18.51
C THR A 340 3.74 -22.15 -18.25
N ALA A 341 2.51 -22.03 -17.76
CA ALA A 341 1.67 -23.17 -17.43
C ALA A 341 1.25 -23.96 -18.67
N GLU A 342 0.92 -23.27 -19.76
CA GLU A 342 0.45 -23.84 -21.02
C GLU A 342 1.60 -24.04 -22.04
N THR A 343 2.83 -23.64 -21.69
CA THR A 343 4.02 -23.74 -22.56
C THR A 343 3.83 -22.98 -23.88
N LEU A 344 3.20 -21.79 -23.81
CA LEU A 344 2.90 -20.97 -24.98
C LEU A 344 4.08 -20.13 -25.42
N THR A 345 4.25 -20.01 -26.74
CA THR A 345 5.17 -19.04 -27.34
C THR A 345 4.56 -17.63 -27.35
N PRO A 346 5.37 -16.57 -27.48
CA PRO A 346 4.84 -15.20 -27.64
C PRO A 346 3.88 -15.05 -28.81
N GLU A 347 4.10 -15.80 -29.90
CA GLU A 347 3.28 -15.78 -31.10
C GLU A 347 1.90 -16.39 -30.84
N GLU A 348 1.85 -17.58 -30.22
CA GLU A 348 0.61 -18.24 -29.80
C GLU A 348 -0.19 -17.39 -28.82
N MET A 349 0.49 -16.77 -27.84
CA MET A 349 -0.18 -15.85 -26.90
C MET A 349 -0.74 -14.63 -27.62
N THR A 350 0.01 -14.08 -28.59
CA THR A 350 -0.45 -12.96 -29.42
C THR A 350 -1.69 -13.36 -30.22
N ASP A 351 -1.72 -14.55 -30.82
CA ASP A 351 -2.87 -15.07 -31.56
C ASP A 351 -4.10 -15.25 -30.67
N ILE A 352 -3.90 -15.75 -29.45
CA ILE A 352 -4.98 -15.85 -28.43
C ILE A 352 -5.53 -14.46 -28.11
N LEU A 353 -4.67 -13.46 -27.95
CA LEU A 353 -5.06 -12.09 -27.66
C LEU A 353 -5.68 -11.37 -28.87
N TYR A 354 -5.36 -11.77 -30.11
CA TYR A 354 -5.91 -11.24 -31.38
C TYR A 354 -7.12 -12.01 -31.91
N SER A 355 -7.61 -13.04 -31.26
CA SER A 355 -8.74 -13.82 -31.79
C SER A 355 -9.92 -12.90 -32.19
N PRO A 356 -10.74 -13.27 -33.24
CA PRO A 356 -11.75 -12.37 -33.83
C PRO A 356 -12.81 -11.85 -32.87
N GLU A 357 -13.01 -12.52 -31.77
CA GLU A 357 -13.83 -12.05 -30.66
C GLU A 357 -13.18 -10.83 -29.95
N TYR A 358 -11.91 -10.54 -30.24
CA TYR A 358 -11.12 -9.40 -29.77
C TYR A 358 -11.07 -8.21 -30.76
N ASP A 359 -11.42 -8.41 -32.02
CA ASP A 359 -11.27 -7.40 -33.10
C ASP A 359 -12.12 -6.13 -32.88
N ASP A 360 -13.14 -6.21 -32.03
CA ASP A 360 -13.89 -5.04 -31.56
C ASP A 360 -13.08 -4.11 -30.63
N ILE A 361 -11.94 -4.57 -30.11
CA ILE A 361 -11.09 -3.79 -29.21
C ILE A 361 -10.17 -2.84 -29.98
N SER A 362 -9.75 -3.22 -31.19
CA SER A 362 -8.79 -2.44 -32.00
C SER A 362 -9.41 -1.31 -32.80
N LYS A 363 -10.74 -1.26 -32.97
CA LYS A 363 -11.44 -0.31 -33.85
C LYS A 363 -12.13 0.87 -33.15
N VAL A 364 -12.02 1.02 -31.83
CA VAL A 364 -12.71 2.11 -31.15
C VAL A 364 -11.73 3.21 -30.75
N VAL A 365 -11.85 4.29 -31.48
CA VAL A 365 -11.37 5.64 -31.22
C VAL A 365 -11.61 5.99 -29.75
N ILE A 366 -10.58 6.57 -29.15
CA ILE A 366 -10.54 7.12 -27.78
C ILE A 366 -11.67 8.13 -27.62
N GLU A 367 -12.82 7.69 -27.19
CA GLU A 367 -13.81 8.57 -26.57
C GLU A 367 -13.74 8.40 -25.05
N LYS A 368 -13.66 9.58 -24.39
CA LYS A 368 -13.52 9.73 -22.96
C LYS A 368 -14.78 9.26 -22.22
N ASP A 369 -14.92 7.95 -22.01
CA ASP A 369 -15.93 7.45 -21.10
C ASP A 369 -15.37 6.26 -20.30
N ASN A 370 -15.10 6.52 -19.00
CA ASN A 370 -14.52 5.56 -18.06
C ASN A 370 -15.34 4.26 -17.97
N THR A 371 -16.64 4.31 -18.17
CA THR A 371 -17.56 3.16 -18.12
C THR A 371 -17.29 2.18 -19.26
N TYR A 372 -17.01 2.67 -20.43
CA TYR A 372 -16.78 1.85 -21.63
C TYR A 372 -15.42 1.13 -21.60
N GLN A 373 -14.38 1.78 -21.06
CA GLN A 373 -13.08 1.13 -20.84
C GLN A 373 -13.17 0.05 -19.75
N GLN A 374 -14.02 0.26 -18.74
CA GLN A 374 -14.26 -0.71 -17.67
C GLN A 374 -14.96 -1.97 -18.22
N GLU A 375 -15.94 -1.84 -19.10
CA GLU A 375 -16.63 -2.96 -19.73
C GLU A 375 -15.69 -3.79 -20.63
N LYS A 376 -14.85 -3.14 -21.41
CA LYS A 376 -13.83 -3.82 -22.24
C LYS A 376 -12.80 -4.56 -21.40
N MET A 377 -12.32 -3.93 -20.32
CA MET A 377 -11.38 -4.55 -19.40
C MET A 377 -12.02 -5.76 -18.71
N ASN A 378 -13.28 -5.66 -18.27
CA ASN A 378 -14.00 -6.76 -17.65
C ASN A 378 -14.20 -7.95 -18.62
N ASN A 379 -14.52 -7.68 -19.90
CA ASN A 379 -14.62 -8.71 -20.93
C ASN A 379 -13.28 -9.36 -21.23
N PHE A 380 -12.19 -8.56 -21.31
CA PHE A 380 -10.84 -9.07 -21.49
C PHE A 380 -10.41 -9.92 -20.27
N ILE A 381 -10.64 -9.45 -19.07
CA ILE A 381 -10.35 -10.17 -17.83
C ILE A 381 -11.18 -11.45 -17.74
N SER A 382 -12.47 -11.41 -18.12
CA SER A 382 -13.33 -12.60 -18.15
C SER A 382 -12.86 -13.65 -19.15
N LYS A 383 -12.25 -13.23 -20.27
CA LYS A 383 -11.64 -14.14 -21.26
C LYS A 383 -10.29 -14.68 -20.83
N LEU A 384 -9.43 -13.84 -20.21
CA LEU A 384 -8.17 -14.32 -19.61
C LEU A 384 -8.41 -15.28 -18.44
N PHE A 385 -9.50 -15.08 -17.72
CA PHE A 385 -9.97 -15.96 -16.65
C PHE A 385 -11.13 -16.84 -17.12
N ASP A 386 -10.98 -17.45 -18.31
CA ASP A 386 -11.92 -18.44 -18.78
C ASP A 386 -11.92 -19.65 -17.83
N THR A 387 -13.03 -19.83 -17.15
CA THR A 387 -13.22 -20.94 -16.21
C THR A 387 -13.53 -22.26 -16.91
N SER A 388 -13.64 -22.29 -18.24
CA SER A 388 -14.01 -23.51 -19.00
C SER A 388 -13.06 -24.68 -18.78
N ASN A 389 -11.76 -24.37 -18.62
CA ASN A 389 -10.70 -25.37 -18.39
C ASN A 389 -10.57 -25.83 -16.92
N LEU A 390 -11.34 -25.23 -16.00
CA LEU A 390 -11.35 -25.62 -14.60
C LEU A 390 -12.33 -26.77 -14.37
N THR A 391 -11.96 -27.64 -13.44
CA THR A 391 -12.89 -28.69 -12.96
C THR A 391 -14.08 -28.05 -12.23
N ASP A 392 -15.20 -28.76 -12.14
CA ASP A 392 -16.39 -28.26 -11.43
C ASP A 392 -16.06 -27.94 -9.95
N VAL A 393 -15.21 -28.74 -9.31
CA VAL A 393 -14.72 -28.49 -7.95
C VAL A 393 -13.91 -27.21 -7.88
N GLN A 394 -13.04 -26.94 -8.85
CA GLN A 394 -12.25 -25.70 -8.89
C GLN A 394 -13.15 -24.46 -9.11
N LYS A 395 -14.16 -24.58 -9.97
CA LYS A 395 -15.17 -23.51 -10.16
C LYS A 395 -15.95 -23.23 -8.87
N GLU A 396 -16.34 -24.28 -8.18
CA GLU A 396 -17.05 -24.16 -6.90
C GLU A 396 -16.17 -23.53 -5.81
N ILE A 397 -14.87 -23.90 -5.74
CA ILE A 397 -13.89 -23.26 -4.84
C ILE A 397 -13.82 -21.76 -5.10
N LEU A 398 -13.63 -21.35 -6.36
CA LEU A 398 -13.53 -19.95 -6.74
C LEU A 398 -14.84 -19.19 -6.46
N MET A 399 -15.98 -19.79 -6.79
CA MET A 399 -17.31 -19.23 -6.55
C MET A 399 -17.52 -18.93 -5.05
N ASN A 400 -17.20 -19.88 -4.17
CA ASN A 400 -17.34 -19.67 -2.73
C ASN A 400 -16.31 -18.66 -2.20
N LEU A 401 -15.07 -18.65 -2.72
CA LEU A 401 -14.07 -17.63 -2.38
C LEU A 401 -14.45 -16.24 -2.89
N SER A 402 -15.30 -16.12 -3.91
CA SER A 402 -15.78 -14.81 -4.36
C SER A 402 -16.63 -14.09 -3.30
N LEU A 403 -17.11 -14.78 -2.28
CA LEU A 403 -17.82 -14.19 -1.16
C LEU A 403 -16.88 -13.64 -0.08
N THR A 404 -15.59 -13.99 -0.09
CA THR A 404 -14.62 -13.51 0.91
C THR A 404 -14.26 -12.04 0.67
N SER A 405 -13.82 -11.36 1.73
CA SER A 405 -13.20 -10.03 1.63
C SER A 405 -11.77 -10.13 1.10
N ILE A 406 -11.09 -8.99 0.94
CA ILE A 406 -9.67 -8.94 0.54
C ILE A 406 -8.75 -9.51 1.63
N SER A 407 -9.17 -9.45 2.90
CA SER A 407 -8.46 -10.12 4.00
C SER A 407 -8.43 -11.63 3.82
N GLY A 408 -9.42 -12.18 3.09
CA GLY A 408 -9.52 -13.59 2.79
C GLY A 408 -10.12 -14.43 3.91
N ILE A 409 -9.93 -15.74 3.80
CA ILE A 409 -10.38 -16.72 4.78
C ILE A 409 -9.22 -17.67 5.11
N ARG A 410 -9.13 -18.15 6.34
CA ARG A 410 -8.15 -19.18 6.70
C ARG A 410 -8.37 -20.44 5.87
N GLN A 411 -7.35 -20.84 5.13
CA GLN A 411 -7.42 -22.01 4.22
C GLN A 411 -7.88 -23.27 4.92
N ARG A 412 -7.48 -23.48 6.17
CA ARG A 412 -7.89 -24.66 6.96
C ARG A 412 -9.40 -24.68 7.23
N LEU A 413 -10.00 -23.53 7.56
CA LEU A 413 -11.44 -23.39 7.79
C LEU A 413 -12.23 -23.57 6.49
N PHE A 414 -11.79 -22.90 5.44
CA PHE A 414 -12.42 -23.02 4.13
C PHE A 414 -12.53 -24.49 3.68
N LYS A 415 -11.43 -25.23 3.83
CA LYS A 415 -11.42 -26.68 3.57
C LYS A 415 -12.35 -27.47 4.47
N GLN A 416 -12.37 -27.17 5.77
CA GLN A 416 -13.20 -27.88 6.74
C GLN A 416 -14.69 -27.69 6.45
N PHE A 417 -15.10 -26.52 5.95
CA PHE A 417 -16.50 -26.23 5.65
C PHE A 417 -16.99 -26.93 4.38
N LEU A 418 -16.11 -27.11 3.40
CA LEU A 418 -16.48 -27.58 2.06
C LEU A 418 -15.87 -28.92 1.66
N ASP A 419 -15.07 -29.52 2.56
CA ASP A 419 -14.38 -30.82 2.34
C ASP A 419 -13.52 -30.86 1.07
N TYR A 420 -12.92 -29.72 0.68
CA TYR A 420 -12.09 -29.62 -0.52
C TYR A 420 -10.72 -30.26 -0.35
N ASN A 421 -10.21 -30.83 -1.44
CA ASN A 421 -8.88 -31.39 -1.48
C ASN A 421 -7.80 -30.28 -1.57
N ASN A 422 -6.67 -30.49 -0.91
CA ASN A 422 -5.50 -29.60 -1.01
C ASN A 422 -4.96 -29.50 -2.45
N SER A 423 -5.10 -30.55 -3.27
CA SER A 423 -4.61 -30.56 -4.64
C SER A 423 -5.25 -29.48 -5.49
N ASP A 424 -6.58 -29.30 -5.37
CA ASP A 424 -7.34 -28.35 -6.16
C ASP A 424 -7.05 -26.90 -5.74
N ILE A 425 -7.04 -26.62 -4.43
CA ILE A 425 -6.66 -25.30 -3.90
C ILE A 425 -5.22 -24.96 -4.30
N ASN A 426 -4.29 -25.91 -4.16
CA ASN A 426 -2.89 -25.68 -4.51
C ASN A 426 -2.68 -25.51 -6.03
N ALA A 427 -3.49 -26.17 -6.86
CA ALA A 427 -3.50 -25.95 -8.31
C ALA A 427 -3.94 -24.52 -8.64
N LEU A 428 -5.04 -24.06 -8.04
CA LEU A 428 -5.54 -22.70 -8.21
C LEU A 428 -4.56 -21.64 -7.69
N ILE A 429 -3.83 -21.92 -6.60
CA ILE A 429 -2.76 -21.02 -6.11
C ILE A 429 -1.61 -20.96 -7.12
N ARG A 430 -1.15 -22.11 -7.64
CA ARG A 430 -0.07 -22.13 -8.66
C ARG A 430 -0.46 -21.41 -9.95
N GLN A 431 -1.71 -21.55 -10.37
CA GLN A 431 -2.27 -20.87 -11.54
C GLN A 431 -2.64 -19.39 -11.28
N SER A 432 -2.43 -18.89 -10.06
CA SER A 432 -2.72 -17.52 -9.65
C SER A 432 -4.19 -17.09 -9.63
N TRP A 433 -5.08 -18.07 -9.62
CA TRP A 433 -6.48 -17.81 -9.32
C TRP A 433 -6.69 -17.40 -7.86
N ILE A 434 -5.92 -17.99 -6.95
CA ILE A 434 -6.00 -17.77 -5.50
C ILE A 434 -4.68 -17.15 -5.03
N ILE A 435 -4.77 -16.08 -4.27
CA ILE A 435 -3.66 -15.50 -3.53
C ILE A 435 -3.60 -16.16 -2.15
N GLN A 436 -2.41 -16.60 -1.76
CA GLN A 436 -2.15 -17.20 -0.45
C GLN A 436 -1.19 -16.34 0.34
N ASN A 437 -1.61 -15.87 1.51
CA ASN A 437 -0.80 -15.15 2.48
C ASN A 437 -0.49 -16.05 3.69
N ARG A 438 0.72 -15.95 4.23
CA ARG A 438 1.18 -16.75 5.38
C ARG A 438 1.86 -15.85 6.41
N PRO A 439 1.12 -14.97 7.08
CA PRO A 439 1.71 -13.95 7.96
C PRO A 439 2.56 -14.53 9.08
N ASN A 440 2.17 -15.67 9.66
CA ASN A 440 2.84 -16.31 10.79
C ASN A 440 3.17 -17.80 10.54
N GLY A 441 3.53 -18.13 9.28
CA GLY A 441 3.86 -19.49 8.88
C GLY A 441 2.67 -20.32 8.35
N PRO A 442 2.85 -21.63 8.08
CA PRO A 442 1.87 -22.45 7.36
C PRO A 442 0.50 -22.58 8.05
N ALA A 443 0.46 -22.50 9.37
CA ALA A 443 -0.78 -22.65 10.14
C ALA A 443 -1.72 -21.44 10.03
N SER A 444 -1.18 -20.28 9.69
CA SER A 444 -1.91 -19.00 9.53
C SER A 444 -2.25 -18.69 8.06
N SER A 445 -2.15 -19.68 7.18
CA SER A 445 -2.43 -19.51 5.75
C SER A 445 -3.84 -18.99 5.49
N GLN A 446 -3.94 -17.82 4.88
CA GLN A 446 -5.16 -17.19 4.40
C GLN A 446 -5.20 -17.23 2.87
N ILE A 447 -6.38 -17.41 2.31
CA ILE A 447 -6.61 -17.45 0.86
C ILE A 447 -7.72 -16.47 0.48
N HIS A 448 -7.53 -15.77 -0.63
CA HIS A 448 -8.52 -14.84 -1.20
C HIS A 448 -8.34 -14.72 -2.71
N LEU A 449 -9.31 -14.07 -3.36
CA LEU A 449 -9.24 -13.72 -4.77
C LEU A 449 -8.78 -12.26 -4.90
N HIS A 450 -7.92 -11.99 -5.88
CA HIS A 450 -7.69 -10.61 -6.29
C HIS A 450 -9.01 -9.97 -6.78
N PRO A 451 -9.29 -8.69 -6.51
CA PRO A 451 -10.56 -8.06 -6.89
C PRO A 451 -10.95 -8.25 -8.37
N VAL A 452 -9.99 -8.20 -9.28
CA VAL A 452 -10.21 -8.41 -10.70
C VAL A 452 -10.60 -9.85 -11.01
N ILE A 453 -9.91 -10.82 -10.39
CA ILE A 453 -10.24 -12.25 -10.52
C ILE A 453 -11.63 -12.52 -9.91
N LYS A 454 -11.91 -11.93 -8.76
CA LYS A 454 -13.22 -12.02 -8.10
C LYS A 454 -14.33 -11.55 -9.03
N ALA A 455 -14.16 -10.40 -9.70
CA ALA A 455 -15.13 -9.89 -10.68
C ALA A 455 -15.34 -10.87 -11.85
N ALA A 456 -14.26 -11.42 -12.42
CA ALA A 456 -14.34 -12.42 -13.48
C ALA A 456 -15.05 -13.70 -13.02
N VAL A 457 -14.70 -14.21 -11.82
CA VAL A 457 -15.34 -15.40 -11.24
C VAL A 457 -16.82 -15.17 -11.03
N ILE A 458 -17.23 -14.02 -10.49
CA ILE A 458 -18.65 -13.68 -10.29
C ILE A 458 -19.38 -13.70 -11.64
N ASN A 459 -18.82 -13.08 -12.66
CA ASN A 459 -19.44 -13.05 -14.00
C ASN A 459 -19.53 -14.45 -14.64
N ASN A 460 -18.51 -15.30 -14.48
CA ASN A 460 -18.44 -16.60 -15.13
C ASN A 460 -19.20 -17.71 -14.38
N THR A 461 -19.31 -17.63 -13.04
CA THR A 461 -19.92 -18.66 -12.22
C THR A 461 -21.33 -18.31 -11.74
N GLU A 462 -21.68 -17.02 -11.80
CA GLU A 462 -22.96 -16.48 -11.34
C GLU A 462 -23.33 -17.03 -9.93
N PRO A 463 -22.59 -16.65 -8.88
CA PRO A 463 -22.82 -17.15 -7.55
C PRO A 463 -24.23 -16.76 -7.08
N SER A 464 -24.92 -17.71 -6.47
CA SER A 464 -26.27 -17.51 -5.92
C SER A 464 -26.37 -18.12 -4.54
N LEU A 465 -27.40 -17.73 -3.80
CA LEU A 465 -27.66 -18.31 -2.48
C LEU A 465 -27.78 -19.85 -2.55
N GLU A 466 -28.44 -20.37 -3.57
CA GLU A 466 -28.61 -21.78 -3.77
C GLU A 466 -27.28 -22.51 -4.01
N LYS A 467 -26.45 -21.98 -4.94
CA LYS A 467 -25.15 -22.56 -5.27
C LYS A 467 -24.16 -22.50 -4.11
N CYS A 468 -24.21 -21.43 -3.28
CA CYS A 468 -23.31 -21.22 -2.15
C CYS A 468 -23.90 -21.67 -0.80
N SER A 469 -25.08 -22.30 -0.79
CA SER A 469 -25.83 -22.62 0.43
C SER A 469 -25.04 -23.47 1.44
N VAL A 470 -24.28 -24.45 0.95
CA VAL A 470 -23.47 -25.33 1.81
C VAL A 470 -22.45 -24.52 2.59
N PHE A 471 -21.71 -23.62 1.91
CA PHE A 471 -20.70 -22.78 2.53
C PHE A 471 -21.31 -21.82 3.55
N ILE A 472 -22.38 -21.12 3.17
CA ILE A 472 -23.07 -20.15 4.04
C ILE A 472 -23.61 -20.83 5.29
N ASN A 473 -24.29 -21.98 5.13
CA ASN A 473 -24.86 -22.72 6.27
C ASN A 473 -23.77 -23.21 7.24
N LYS A 474 -22.63 -23.68 6.72
CA LYS A 474 -21.50 -24.11 7.56
C LYS A 474 -20.88 -22.96 8.35
N ILE A 475 -20.79 -21.76 7.76
CA ILE A 475 -20.35 -20.56 8.47
C ILE A 475 -21.33 -20.20 9.59
N ILE A 476 -22.64 -20.22 9.30
CA ILE A 476 -23.69 -19.94 10.29
C ILE A 476 -23.64 -20.95 11.44
N GLU A 477 -23.55 -22.23 11.15
CA GLU A 477 -23.44 -23.31 12.15
C GLU A 477 -22.20 -23.07 13.04
N PHE A 478 -21.05 -22.74 12.43
CA PHE A 478 -19.81 -22.49 13.13
C PHE A 478 -19.91 -21.27 14.07
N LEU A 479 -20.43 -20.14 13.54
CA LEU A 479 -20.55 -18.90 14.31
C LEU A 479 -21.64 -18.99 15.42
N LYS A 480 -22.70 -19.80 15.21
CA LYS A 480 -23.68 -20.08 16.25
C LYS A 480 -23.14 -20.97 17.38
N ALA A 481 -22.22 -21.89 17.05
CA ALA A 481 -21.59 -22.77 18.03
C ALA A 481 -20.47 -22.07 18.83
N ALA A 482 -19.88 -20.99 18.30
CA ALA A 482 -18.85 -20.21 18.96
C ALA A 482 -19.45 -19.45 20.15
N SER A 483 -18.78 -19.50 21.32
CA SER A 483 -19.16 -18.70 22.47
C SER A 483 -18.91 -17.19 22.20
N ALA A 484 -19.62 -16.32 22.93
CA ALA A 484 -19.50 -14.86 22.75
C ALA A 484 -18.06 -14.34 22.88
N ASP A 485 -17.22 -15.00 23.67
CA ASP A 485 -15.80 -14.65 23.85
C ASP A 485 -14.90 -15.00 22.63
N VAL A 486 -15.38 -15.87 21.73
CA VAL A 486 -14.65 -16.27 20.51
C VAL A 486 -14.98 -15.36 19.30
N ILE A 487 -16.06 -14.57 19.40
CA ILE A 487 -16.51 -13.68 18.33
C ILE A 487 -15.57 -12.46 18.13
N GLU A 488 -14.75 -12.13 19.12
CA GLU A 488 -13.74 -11.07 19.03
C GLU A 488 -12.44 -11.49 18.32
N ASP A 489 -12.26 -12.77 17.97
CA ASP A 489 -11.08 -13.24 17.24
C ASP A 489 -11.16 -12.84 15.74
N SER A 490 -10.04 -12.45 15.17
CA SER A 490 -9.90 -12.08 13.73
C SER A 490 -10.50 -13.10 12.77
N MET A 491 -10.55 -14.36 13.18
CA MET A 491 -11.14 -15.47 12.41
C MET A 491 -12.66 -15.35 12.26
N SER A 492 -13.34 -14.87 13.29
CA SER A 492 -14.80 -14.68 13.27
C SER A 492 -15.17 -13.48 12.39
N ASN A 493 -14.33 -12.45 12.34
CA ASN A 493 -14.54 -11.29 11.47
C ASN A 493 -14.48 -11.68 9.99
N ASP A 494 -13.50 -12.51 9.58
CA ASP A 494 -13.39 -12.97 8.19
C ASP A 494 -14.65 -13.74 7.74
N LEU A 495 -15.25 -14.54 8.63
CA LEU A 495 -16.48 -15.28 8.35
C LEU A 495 -17.72 -14.37 8.32
N CYS A 496 -17.79 -13.37 9.18
CA CYS A 496 -18.85 -12.36 9.16
C CYS A 496 -18.80 -11.53 7.87
N ASP A 497 -17.60 -11.20 7.36
CA ASP A 497 -17.43 -10.54 6.07
C ASP A 497 -18.01 -11.36 4.91
N VAL A 498 -17.85 -12.69 4.92
CA VAL A 498 -18.46 -13.57 3.92
C VAL A 498 -20.00 -13.45 3.95
N LEU A 499 -20.59 -13.48 5.14
CA LEU A 499 -22.04 -13.33 5.29
C LEU A 499 -22.51 -11.94 4.84
N ALA A 500 -21.79 -10.88 5.21
CA ALA A 500 -22.11 -9.52 4.78
C ALA A 500 -22.06 -9.37 3.25
N ASN A 501 -21.02 -9.90 2.60
CA ASN A 501 -20.91 -9.91 1.14
C ASN A 501 -22.02 -10.73 0.46
N ALA A 502 -22.38 -11.88 1.02
CA ALA A 502 -23.52 -12.65 0.53
C ALA A 502 -24.82 -11.85 0.59
N GLY A 503 -25.00 -11.04 1.64
CA GLY A 503 -26.14 -10.12 1.77
C GLY A 503 -26.22 -9.07 0.68
N LEU A 504 -25.08 -8.57 0.22
CA LEU A 504 -25.02 -7.60 -0.86
C LEU A 504 -25.23 -8.21 -2.23
N MET A 505 -24.70 -9.42 -2.45
CA MET A 505 -24.65 -10.06 -3.77
C MET A 505 -25.94 -10.82 -4.13
N PHE A 506 -26.63 -11.42 -3.15
CA PHE A 506 -27.71 -12.34 -3.42
C PHE A 506 -29.10 -11.68 -3.33
N LYS A 507 -30.03 -12.23 -4.12
CA LYS A 507 -31.45 -11.93 -4.02
C LYS A 507 -32.08 -12.91 -3.03
N TYR A 508 -32.81 -12.38 -2.08
CA TYR A 508 -33.54 -13.14 -1.08
C TYR A 508 -35.04 -13.05 -1.34
N THR A 509 -35.75 -14.11 -1.00
CA THR A 509 -37.21 -14.22 -1.09
C THR A 509 -37.79 -14.48 0.30
N SER A 510 -39.10 -14.42 0.45
CA SER A 510 -39.79 -14.75 1.71
C SER A 510 -39.48 -16.15 2.26
N GLU A 511 -39.08 -17.08 1.41
CA GLU A 511 -38.67 -18.43 1.81
C GLU A 511 -37.36 -18.45 2.58
N HIS A 512 -36.54 -17.41 2.41
CA HIS A 512 -35.23 -17.26 3.04
C HIS A 512 -35.24 -16.44 4.36
N LEU A 513 -36.43 -16.06 4.87
CA LEU A 513 -36.55 -15.20 6.06
C LEU A 513 -35.84 -15.76 7.29
N GLY A 514 -35.91 -17.08 7.52
CA GLY A 514 -35.22 -17.73 8.62
C GLY A 514 -33.71 -17.61 8.51
N LEU A 515 -33.15 -17.82 7.32
CA LEU A 515 -31.73 -17.69 7.02
C LEU A 515 -31.27 -16.22 7.17
N MET A 516 -32.06 -15.28 6.65
CA MET A 516 -31.77 -13.85 6.73
C MET A 516 -31.74 -13.38 8.19
N TYR A 517 -32.69 -13.86 9.01
CA TYR A 517 -32.71 -13.55 10.44
C TYR A 517 -31.49 -14.09 11.16
N ASP A 518 -31.09 -15.33 10.89
CA ASP A 518 -29.89 -15.95 11.47
C ASP A 518 -28.62 -15.17 11.14
N ILE A 519 -28.45 -14.79 9.86
CA ILE A 519 -27.32 -13.96 9.40
C ILE A 519 -27.36 -12.60 10.08
N ALA A 520 -28.51 -11.93 10.08
CA ALA A 520 -28.64 -10.62 10.72
C ALA A 520 -28.27 -10.65 12.21
N LEU A 521 -28.70 -11.68 12.92
CA LEU A 521 -28.38 -11.84 14.35
C LEU A 521 -26.88 -12.07 14.58
N ILE A 522 -26.22 -12.86 13.72
CA ILE A 522 -24.76 -13.07 13.78
C ILE A 522 -24.03 -11.76 13.53
N LEU A 523 -24.35 -11.04 12.47
CA LEU A 523 -23.72 -9.77 12.12
C LEU A 523 -23.95 -8.71 13.21
N TRP A 524 -25.13 -8.67 13.79
CA TRP A 524 -25.43 -7.77 14.92
C TRP A 524 -24.55 -8.07 16.14
N ARG A 525 -24.37 -9.33 16.51
CA ARG A 525 -23.49 -9.75 17.60
C ARG A 525 -22.00 -9.44 17.32
N SER A 526 -21.61 -9.41 16.06
CA SER A 526 -20.26 -9.08 15.61
C SER A 526 -20.08 -7.57 15.36
N LEU A 527 -20.98 -6.73 15.85
CA LEU A 527 -20.97 -5.27 15.73
C LEU A 527 -21.06 -4.75 14.28
N MET A 528 -21.47 -5.56 13.33
CA MET A 528 -21.72 -5.21 11.92
C MET A 528 -23.19 -4.79 11.74
N TYR A 529 -23.58 -3.69 12.37
CA TYR A 529 -24.98 -3.26 12.46
C TYR A 529 -25.57 -2.85 11.14
N HIS A 530 -24.81 -2.22 10.26
CA HIS A 530 -25.28 -1.78 8.95
C HIS A 530 -25.64 -2.96 8.06
N GLU A 531 -24.76 -3.93 7.98
CA GLU A 531 -24.93 -5.17 7.23
C GLU A 531 -26.09 -5.99 7.81
N SER A 532 -26.20 -6.09 9.13
CA SER A 532 -27.32 -6.72 9.82
C SER A 532 -28.65 -6.06 9.45
N TYR A 533 -28.73 -4.72 9.51
CA TYR A 533 -29.92 -3.97 9.13
C TYR A 533 -30.29 -4.17 7.64
N SER A 534 -29.30 -4.24 6.76
CA SER A 534 -29.49 -4.52 5.34
C SER A 534 -30.19 -5.86 5.10
N TYR A 535 -29.87 -6.91 5.85
CA TYR A 535 -30.57 -8.18 5.78
C TYR A 535 -32.02 -8.11 6.25
N LEU A 536 -32.27 -7.42 7.38
CA LEU A 536 -33.61 -7.27 7.93
C LEU A 536 -34.54 -6.47 7.02
N THR A 537 -34.02 -5.44 6.34
CA THR A 537 -34.82 -4.61 5.42
C THR A 537 -35.08 -5.24 4.06
N LYS A 538 -34.23 -6.16 3.59
CA LYS A 538 -34.47 -6.91 2.34
C LYS A 538 -35.54 -7.99 2.48
N GLY A 539 -35.87 -8.38 3.72
CA GLY A 539 -36.93 -9.36 4.02
C GLY A 539 -38.33 -8.76 4.17
N LEU A 540 -38.42 -7.43 4.23
CA LEU A 540 -39.67 -6.67 4.26
C LEU A 540 -40.03 -6.19 2.85
#